data_bc5813eff3f21e2bcf1174ec4921c46f
#
_entry.id   bc5813eff3f21e2bcf1174ec4921c46f
#
_cell.length_a   1.000
_cell.length_b   1.000
_cell.length_c   1.000
_cell.angle_alpha   90.00
_cell.angle_beta   90.00
_cell.angle_gamma   90.00
#
_symmetry.space_group_name_H-M   'P 1'
#
loop_
_entity.id
_entity.type
_entity.pdbx_description
1 polymer ?
#
loop_
_entity_poly.entity_id
_entity_poly.type
_entity_poly.pdbx_seq_one_letter_code
_entity_poly.pdbx_strand_id
1 'polypeptide(L)'
;MSKNSDKIDFYDDANHDYRDFWVGRDYEHEAEVVAFNKLLAKRHFKLAMDYGGGYGRITPILLEHADKVILVDPSTKQLDFAKQKLNSDRVEFVRQDKKDNVPAEDNSLDLLVMIRVSHHLPDPTPVFSEIARTLKPGAEAIIEIASEAHFINRMRYLKHLKSVPSEPVPVGIHANGKGDDTPFVNHNPKTIEKQLSSVGLNVIDKLSVSNLRHKVLKEHLPMSAMIGFERAAQRPLAPLNFGPSIFLLVKKS
;
A
#
# COMPACT_ATOMS: atom_id res chain seq x y z
N MET A 1 -8.24 31.97 6.51
CA MET A 1 -6.78 31.71 6.39
C MET A 1 -6.57 30.23 6.67
N SER A 2 -6.34 29.45 5.64
CA SER A 2 -6.23 27.98 5.67
C SER A 2 -4.93 27.57 6.34
N LYS A 3 -5.02 26.98 7.55
CA LYS A 3 -3.92 26.22 8.15
C LYS A 3 -4.00 24.78 7.61
N ASN A 4 -3.61 24.57 6.38
CA ASN A 4 -3.49 23.24 5.79
C ASN A 4 -2.18 23.15 4.98
N SER A 5 -1.07 23.52 5.64
CA SER A 5 0.27 23.30 5.12
C SER A 5 0.91 22.16 5.91
N ASP A 6 1.28 21.09 5.18
CA ASP A 6 2.45 20.27 5.42
C ASP A 6 2.45 19.36 6.65
N LYS A 7 1.48 18.43 6.76
CA LYS A 7 1.61 17.28 7.69
C LYS A 7 2.49 16.16 7.09
N ILE A 8 3.58 16.52 6.44
CA ILE A 8 4.68 15.61 6.12
C ILE A 8 5.38 15.14 7.41
N ASP A 9 5.24 15.90 8.50
CA ASP A 9 5.97 15.72 9.75
C ASP A 9 5.38 14.67 10.72
N PHE A 10 4.25 14.04 10.39
CA PHE A 10 3.63 13.08 11.32
C PHE A 10 4.56 11.91 11.68
N TYR A 11 5.30 11.39 10.71
CA TYR A 11 6.23 10.28 10.90
C TYR A 11 7.64 10.73 11.33
N ASP A 12 7.91 12.03 11.36
CA ASP A 12 9.13 12.64 11.88
C ASP A 12 8.99 13.06 13.35
N ASP A 13 7.79 12.98 13.95
CA ASP A 13 7.59 13.26 15.38
C ASP A 13 8.48 12.36 16.23
N ALA A 14 9.21 12.97 17.18
CA ALA A 14 10.12 12.25 18.07
C ALA A 14 9.40 11.25 18.99
N ASN A 15 8.13 11.50 19.29
CA ASN A 15 7.29 10.67 20.17
C ASN A 15 6.55 9.55 19.44
N HIS A 16 6.67 9.47 18.11
CA HIS A 16 5.98 8.48 17.30
C HIS A 16 6.98 7.62 16.53
N ASP A 17 6.97 6.31 16.80
CA ASP A 17 7.76 5.35 16.02
C ASP A 17 6.82 4.50 15.15
N TYR A 18 6.89 4.70 13.85
CA TYR A 18 6.08 3.92 12.90
C TYR A 18 6.31 2.41 13.00
N ARG A 19 7.47 1.97 13.49
CA ARG A 19 7.79 0.55 13.69
C ARG A 19 6.88 -0.07 14.74
N ASP A 20 6.45 0.71 15.76
CA ASP A 20 5.53 0.24 16.80
C ASP A 20 4.16 -0.12 16.23
N PHE A 21 3.78 0.49 15.11
CA PHE A 21 2.55 0.13 14.39
C PHE A 21 2.56 -1.31 13.89
N TRP A 22 3.73 -1.89 13.65
CA TRP A 22 3.88 -3.25 13.15
C TRP A 22 3.99 -4.31 14.25
N VAL A 23 4.11 -3.92 15.52
CA VAL A 23 4.10 -4.85 16.65
C VAL A 23 2.76 -5.62 16.68
N GLY A 24 2.83 -6.95 16.63
CA GLY A 24 1.66 -7.83 16.59
C GLY A 24 0.92 -7.88 15.26
N ARG A 25 1.55 -7.40 14.16
CA ARG A 25 1.02 -7.45 12.80
C ARG A 25 1.79 -8.40 11.87
N ASP A 26 2.41 -9.42 12.45
CA ASP A 26 3.18 -10.41 11.69
C ASP A 26 2.31 -11.11 10.64
N TYR A 27 1.05 -11.41 10.97
CA TYR A 27 0.12 -12.00 10.01
C TYR A 27 -0.13 -11.10 8.81
N GLU A 28 -0.36 -9.81 9.03
CA GLU A 28 -0.57 -8.84 7.96
C GLU A 28 0.67 -8.73 7.07
N HIS A 29 1.85 -8.72 7.67
CA HIS A 29 3.11 -8.70 6.93
C HIS A 29 3.29 -9.95 6.07
N GLU A 30 3.14 -11.14 6.66
CA GLU A 30 3.27 -12.40 5.94
C GLU A 30 2.23 -12.56 4.82
N ALA A 31 1.00 -12.09 5.03
CA ALA A 31 -0.03 -12.07 4.00
C ALA A 31 0.36 -11.18 2.81
N GLU A 32 1.00 -10.03 3.07
CA GLU A 32 1.55 -9.15 2.05
C GLU A 32 2.74 -9.81 1.31
N VAL A 33 3.64 -10.49 2.02
CA VAL A 33 4.74 -11.28 1.41
C VAL A 33 4.19 -12.35 0.46
N VAL A 34 3.12 -13.06 0.86
CA VAL A 34 2.45 -14.02 -0.03
C VAL A 34 1.92 -13.35 -1.29
N ALA A 35 1.35 -12.13 -1.17
CA ALA A 35 0.85 -11.39 -2.32
C ALA A 35 1.99 -10.97 -3.26
N PHE A 36 3.09 -10.44 -2.74
CA PHE A 36 4.27 -10.09 -3.52
C PHE A 36 4.85 -11.30 -4.26
N ASN A 37 5.02 -12.43 -3.57
CA ASN A 37 5.51 -13.67 -4.18
C ASN A 37 4.63 -14.16 -5.34
N LYS A 38 3.32 -13.87 -5.32
CA LYS A 38 2.41 -14.19 -6.43
C LYS A 38 2.52 -13.20 -7.59
N LEU A 39 2.59 -11.90 -7.27
CA LEU A 39 2.58 -10.84 -8.28
C LEU A 39 3.94 -10.71 -8.96
N LEU A 40 5.04 -10.97 -8.24
CA LEU A 40 6.40 -10.84 -8.75
C LEU A 40 7.01 -12.17 -9.23
N ALA A 41 6.30 -13.30 -9.09
CA ALA A 41 6.82 -14.61 -9.45
C ALA A 41 7.43 -14.63 -10.87
N LYS A 42 8.69 -15.09 -10.98
CA LYS A 42 9.44 -15.22 -12.26
C LYS A 42 9.65 -13.87 -12.99
N ARG A 43 9.54 -12.74 -12.29
CA ARG A 43 9.77 -11.41 -12.86
C ARG A 43 11.08 -10.84 -12.33
N HIS A 44 11.75 -10.08 -13.14
CA HIS A 44 12.95 -9.34 -12.78
C HIS A 44 12.95 -7.99 -13.49
N PHE A 45 13.35 -6.95 -12.75
CA PHE A 45 13.29 -5.55 -13.17
C PHE A 45 14.68 -4.91 -13.09
N LYS A 46 14.99 -3.98 -13.94
CA LYS A 46 16.24 -3.21 -13.84
C LYS A 46 16.14 -2.17 -12.72
N LEU A 47 15.02 -1.45 -12.68
CA LEU A 47 14.80 -0.38 -11.71
C LEU A 47 13.38 -0.47 -11.14
N ALA A 48 13.28 -0.69 -9.83
CA ALA A 48 12.03 -0.65 -9.09
C ALA A 48 12.00 0.55 -8.14
N MET A 49 10.80 1.02 -7.79
CA MET A 49 10.58 2.04 -6.77
C MET A 49 9.67 1.50 -5.66
N ASP A 50 10.07 1.74 -4.40
CA ASP A 50 9.25 1.54 -3.19
C ASP A 50 8.74 2.93 -2.75
N TYR A 51 7.56 3.32 -3.24
CA TYR A 51 6.97 4.64 -3.01
C TYR A 51 6.19 4.69 -1.71
N GLY A 52 6.61 5.54 -0.79
CA GLY A 52 6.15 5.54 0.60
C GLY A 52 6.67 4.36 1.39
N GLY A 53 7.91 3.91 1.10
CA GLY A 53 8.50 2.67 1.62
C GLY A 53 8.85 2.72 3.11
N GLY A 54 8.78 3.90 3.75
CA GLY A 54 9.07 4.09 5.16
C GLY A 54 10.48 3.59 5.54
N TYR A 55 10.55 2.77 6.59
CA TYR A 55 11.82 2.17 7.03
C TYR A 55 12.28 0.96 6.18
N GLY A 56 11.78 0.84 4.95
CA GLY A 56 12.19 -0.20 4.01
C GLY A 56 11.69 -1.59 4.36
N ARG A 57 10.42 -1.73 4.74
CA ARG A 57 9.84 -3.03 5.11
C ARG A 57 9.69 -3.97 3.91
N ILE A 58 9.30 -3.43 2.77
CA ILE A 58 9.06 -4.17 1.53
C ILE A 58 10.29 -4.19 0.62
N THR A 59 11.17 -3.21 0.75
CA THR A 59 12.38 -3.06 -0.09
C THR A 59 13.22 -4.34 -0.21
N PRO A 60 13.44 -5.19 0.84
CA PRO A 60 14.16 -6.45 0.69
C PRO A 60 13.51 -7.41 -0.32
N ILE A 61 12.16 -7.47 -0.36
CA ILE A 61 11.44 -8.29 -1.34
C ILE A 61 11.69 -7.77 -2.76
N LEU A 62 11.68 -6.45 -2.93
CA LEU A 62 11.97 -5.84 -4.24
C LEU A 62 13.39 -6.11 -4.71
N LEU A 63 14.37 -6.15 -3.79
CA LEU A 63 15.78 -6.46 -4.10
C LEU A 63 15.98 -7.91 -4.58
N GLU A 64 15.07 -8.83 -4.28
CA GLU A 64 15.08 -10.18 -4.85
C GLU A 64 14.61 -10.18 -6.33
N HIS A 65 13.89 -9.14 -6.76
CA HIS A 65 13.27 -9.03 -8.06
C HIS A 65 13.76 -7.84 -8.91
N ALA A 66 14.67 -7.02 -8.42
CA ALA A 66 15.18 -5.86 -9.14
C ALA A 66 16.68 -5.68 -8.97
N ASP A 67 17.38 -5.16 -9.99
CA ASP A 67 18.80 -4.84 -9.91
C ASP A 67 19.04 -3.67 -8.95
N LYS A 68 18.18 -2.64 -9.00
CA LYS A 68 18.20 -1.47 -8.12
C LYS A 68 16.80 -1.10 -7.64
N VAL A 69 16.73 -0.53 -6.44
CA VAL A 69 15.48 -0.02 -5.85
C VAL A 69 15.67 1.42 -5.41
N ILE A 70 14.75 2.30 -5.79
CA ILE A 70 14.62 3.65 -5.22
C ILE A 70 13.61 3.56 -4.08
N LEU A 71 14.02 3.80 -2.84
CA LEU A 71 13.12 3.92 -1.71
C LEU A 71 12.79 5.38 -1.49
N VAL A 72 11.51 5.73 -1.62
CA VAL A 72 11.00 7.09 -1.49
C VAL A 72 10.11 7.18 -0.26
N ASP A 73 10.35 8.16 0.59
CA ASP A 73 9.48 8.46 1.75
C ASP A 73 9.57 9.94 2.11
N PRO A 74 8.49 10.61 2.58
CA PRO A 74 8.55 11.98 3.05
C PRO A 74 9.31 12.14 4.37
N SER A 75 9.36 11.11 5.22
CA SER A 75 9.99 11.14 6.53
C SER A 75 11.49 10.89 6.46
N THR A 76 12.29 11.86 6.88
CA THR A 76 13.74 11.72 7.03
C THR A 76 14.08 10.65 8.06
N LYS A 77 13.36 10.61 9.17
CA LYS A 77 13.53 9.60 10.24
C LYS A 77 13.37 8.18 9.71
N GLN A 78 12.34 7.93 8.90
CA GLN A 78 12.10 6.61 8.32
C GLN A 78 13.20 6.22 7.32
N LEU A 79 13.63 7.15 6.48
CA LEU A 79 14.73 6.92 5.54
C LEU A 79 16.05 6.61 6.25
N ASP A 80 16.35 7.26 7.37
CA ASP A 80 17.55 6.99 8.15
C ASP A 80 17.50 5.60 8.80
N PHE A 81 16.36 5.16 9.27
CA PHE A 81 16.19 3.76 9.70
C PHE A 81 16.35 2.77 8.54
N ALA A 82 15.78 3.09 7.38
CA ALA A 82 15.94 2.25 6.19
C ALA A 82 17.39 2.12 5.76
N LYS A 83 18.16 3.21 5.73
CA LYS A 83 19.60 3.20 5.42
C LYS A 83 20.39 2.30 6.37
N GLN A 84 20.15 2.42 7.68
CA GLN A 84 20.82 1.60 8.68
C GLN A 84 20.48 0.10 8.55
N LYS A 85 19.20 -0.20 8.25
CA LYS A 85 18.70 -1.57 8.16
C LYS A 85 19.13 -2.28 6.88
N LEU A 86 19.02 -1.61 5.74
CA LEU A 86 19.22 -2.23 4.43
C LEU A 86 20.69 -2.32 4.05
N ASN A 87 21.51 -1.32 4.40
CA ASN A 87 22.95 -1.25 4.14
C ASN A 87 23.36 -1.86 2.78
N SER A 88 22.72 -1.41 1.71
CA SER A 88 22.88 -1.96 0.36
C SER A 88 23.16 -0.84 -0.64
N ASP A 89 24.16 -1.01 -1.48
CA ASP A 89 24.52 -0.13 -2.60
C ASP A 89 23.50 -0.20 -3.76
N ARG A 90 22.61 -1.16 -3.72
CA ARG A 90 21.50 -1.33 -4.67
C ARG A 90 20.27 -0.50 -4.30
N VAL A 91 20.27 0.21 -3.17
CA VAL A 91 19.15 1.05 -2.74
C VAL A 91 19.53 2.51 -2.77
N GLU A 92 18.79 3.29 -3.54
CA GLU A 92 18.81 4.74 -3.52
C GLU A 92 17.73 5.24 -2.58
N PHE A 93 18.06 6.15 -1.66
CA PHE A 93 17.11 6.71 -0.69
C PHE A 93 16.78 8.15 -1.08
N VAL A 94 15.53 8.40 -1.38
CA VAL A 94 15.05 9.70 -1.86
C VAL A 94 13.99 10.24 -0.92
N ARG A 95 14.19 11.46 -0.41
CA ARG A 95 13.14 12.15 0.33
C ARG A 95 12.13 12.74 -0.63
N GLN A 96 10.86 12.52 -0.36
CA GLN A 96 9.77 13.15 -1.10
C GLN A 96 9.51 14.55 -0.54
N ASP A 97 9.85 15.57 -1.34
CA ASP A 97 9.69 16.98 -0.90
C ASP A 97 8.32 17.57 -1.23
N LYS A 98 7.60 16.99 -2.19
CA LYS A 98 6.29 17.46 -2.64
C LYS A 98 5.27 16.34 -2.50
N LYS A 99 4.15 16.66 -1.89
CA LYS A 99 2.97 15.81 -1.91
C LYS A 99 2.58 15.48 -3.35
N ASP A 100 2.14 14.26 -3.57
CA ASP A 100 1.66 13.77 -4.86
C ASP A 100 2.72 13.64 -5.99
N ASN A 101 3.99 13.96 -5.73
CA ASN A 101 5.07 13.81 -6.72
C ASN A 101 5.75 12.43 -6.60
N VAL A 102 6.03 11.81 -7.73
CA VAL A 102 6.91 10.64 -7.83
C VAL A 102 8.27 11.10 -8.34
N PRO A 103 9.33 11.08 -7.49
CA PRO A 103 10.63 11.66 -7.83
C PRO A 103 11.44 10.73 -8.75
N ALA A 104 10.98 10.60 -9.98
CA ALA A 104 11.65 9.87 -11.05
C ALA A 104 11.38 10.57 -12.40
N GLU A 105 12.26 10.34 -13.37
CA GLU A 105 12.09 10.84 -14.73
C GLU A 105 10.94 10.13 -15.45
N ASP A 106 10.43 10.76 -16.51
CA ASP A 106 9.41 10.17 -17.37
C ASP A 106 9.91 8.86 -17.97
N ASN A 107 9.05 7.82 -17.94
CA ASN A 107 9.33 6.53 -18.55
C ASN A 107 10.67 5.90 -18.10
N SER A 108 11.02 6.02 -16.83
CA SER A 108 12.27 5.52 -16.27
C SER A 108 12.13 4.22 -15.48
N LEU A 109 10.99 3.97 -14.85
CA LEU A 109 10.77 2.85 -13.96
C LEU A 109 10.23 1.60 -14.69
N ASP A 110 10.72 0.42 -14.29
CA ASP A 110 10.20 -0.88 -14.75
C ASP A 110 9.11 -1.41 -13.79
N LEU A 111 9.19 -1.05 -12.50
CA LEU A 111 8.20 -1.39 -11.48
C LEU A 111 8.06 -0.24 -10.48
N LEU A 112 6.84 0.07 -10.06
CA LEU A 112 6.58 0.90 -8.88
C LEU A 112 5.69 0.12 -7.90
N VAL A 113 6.02 0.19 -6.61
CA VAL A 113 5.23 -0.41 -5.53
C VAL A 113 4.77 0.68 -4.58
N MET A 114 3.47 0.71 -4.29
CA MET A 114 2.85 1.67 -3.37
C MET A 114 1.97 0.92 -2.37
N ILE A 115 2.52 0.68 -1.17
CA ILE A 115 1.86 -0.11 -0.12
C ILE A 115 1.66 0.74 1.12
N ARG A 116 0.45 0.76 1.64
CA ARG A 116 0.08 1.53 2.84
C ARG A 116 0.23 3.05 2.66
N VAL A 117 0.06 3.53 1.44
CA VAL A 117 0.10 4.96 1.09
C VAL A 117 -1.28 5.49 0.72
N SER A 118 -2.09 4.70 -0.01
CA SER A 118 -3.38 5.13 -0.54
C SER A 118 -4.33 5.69 0.53
N HIS A 119 -4.28 5.15 1.74
CA HIS A 119 -5.13 5.60 2.85
C HIS A 119 -4.77 7.00 3.40
N HIS A 120 -3.65 7.58 2.99
CA HIS A 120 -3.29 8.98 3.28
C HIS A 120 -3.78 9.96 2.21
N LEU A 121 -4.31 9.46 1.10
CA LEU A 121 -4.68 10.22 -0.08
C LEU A 121 -6.22 10.21 -0.26
N PRO A 122 -6.95 11.24 0.17
CA PRO A 122 -8.40 11.33 -0.12
C PRO A 122 -8.72 11.27 -1.61
N ASP A 123 -7.89 11.89 -2.45
CA ASP A 123 -7.88 11.71 -3.91
C ASP A 123 -6.49 11.23 -4.35
N PRO A 124 -6.32 9.95 -4.73
CA PRO A 124 -5.05 9.43 -5.20
C PRO A 124 -4.79 9.67 -6.68
N THR A 125 -5.71 10.27 -7.43
CA THR A 125 -5.59 10.49 -8.89
C THR A 125 -4.33 11.26 -9.29
N PRO A 126 -3.91 12.34 -8.58
CA PRO A 126 -2.65 13.02 -8.90
C PRO A 126 -1.43 12.10 -8.79
N VAL A 127 -1.35 11.27 -7.73
CA VAL A 127 -0.27 10.29 -7.57
C VAL A 127 -0.33 9.22 -8.66
N PHE A 128 -1.51 8.74 -9.02
CA PHE A 128 -1.64 7.77 -10.13
C PHE A 128 -1.18 8.35 -11.47
N SER A 129 -1.42 9.64 -11.72
CA SER A 129 -0.91 10.34 -12.92
C SER A 129 0.62 10.39 -12.93
N GLU A 130 1.25 10.65 -11.79
CA GLU A 130 2.69 10.65 -11.63
C GLU A 130 3.29 9.23 -11.77
N ILE A 131 2.62 8.21 -11.21
CA ILE A 131 3.00 6.80 -11.44
C ILE A 131 2.95 6.48 -12.93
N ALA A 132 1.87 6.86 -13.62
CA ALA A 132 1.76 6.65 -15.06
C ALA A 132 2.85 7.41 -15.84
N ARG A 133 3.23 8.63 -15.44
CA ARG A 133 4.31 9.41 -16.05
C ARG A 133 5.65 8.69 -15.95
N THR A 134 5.99 8.20 -14.75
CA THR A 134 7.32 7.65 -14.45
C THR A 134 7.52 6.21 -14.93
N LEU A 135 6.47 5.40 -15.02
CA LEU A 135 6.55 4.05 -15.57
C LEU A 135 6.87 4.08 -17.07
N LYS A 136 7.72 3.16 -17.53
CA LYS A 136 7.93 2.90 -18.96
C LYS A 136 6.64 2.40 -19.61
N PRO A 137 6.43 2.59 -20.93
CA PRO A 137 5.35 1.94 -21.65
C PRO A 137 5.37 0.42 -21.40
N GLY A 138 4.25 -0.14 -21.02
CA GLY A 138 4.12 -1.57 -20.68
C GLY A 138 4.70 -2.00 -19.34
N ALA A 139 5.33 -1.08 -18.57
CA ALA A 139 5.78 -1.34 -17.19
C ALA A 139 4.60 -1.42 -16.21
N GLU A 140 4.85 -1.88 -15.01
CA GLU A 140 3.82 -2.26 -14.05
C GLU A 140 3.95 -1.52 -12.73
N ALA A 141 2.82 -1.41 -12.00
CA ALA A 141 2.86 -1.04 -10.59
C ALA A 141 2.02 -1.99 -9.73
N ILE A 142 2.43 -2.16 -8.47
CA ILE A 142 1.65 -2.84 -7.43
C ILE A 142 1.14 -1.77 -6.48
N ILE A 143 -0.19 -1.63 -6.41
CA ILE A 143 -0.85 -0.61 -5.59
C ILE A 143 -1.75 -1.30 -4.58
N GLU A 144 -1.52 -1.01 -3.29
CA GLU A 144 -2.38 -1.49 -2.21
C GLU A 144 -3.45 -0.44 -1.88
N ILE A 145 -4.64 -0.91 -1.61
CA ILE A 145 -5.81 -0.10 -1.25
C ILE A 145 -6.40 -0.60 0.05
N ALA A 146 -6.54 0.29 1.03
CA ALA A 146 -7.37 0.06 2.20
C ALA A 146 -8.85 0.05 1.77
N SER A 147 -9.47 -1.13 1.76
CA SER A 147 -10.78 -1.36 1.15
C SER A 147 -11.94 -1.05 2.09
N GLU A 148 -12.81 -0.10 1.72
CA GLU A 148 -14.09 0.08 2.38
C GLU A 148 -15.09 -1.02 2.02
N ALA A 149 -14.90 -1.67 0.87
CA ALA A 149 -15.78 -2.74 0.38
C ALA A 149 -15.46 -4.13 0.93
N HIS A 150 -14.63 -4.24 1.99
CA HIS A 150 -14.30 -5.55 2.58
C HIS A 150 -15.53 -6.22 3.21
N PHE A 151 -15.48 -7.53 3.38
CA PHE A 151 -16.62 -8.36 3.76
C PHE A 151 -17.38 -7.83 4.98
N ILE A 152 -16.68 -7.49 6.08
CA ILE A 152 -17.32 -7.02 7.32
C ILE A 152 -18.06 -5.69 7.09
N ASN A 153 -17.46 -4.73 6.39
CA ASN A 153 -18.12 -3.46 6.09
C ASN A 153 -19.31 -3.65 5.17
N ARG A 154 -19.21 -4.50 4.15
CA ARG A 154 -20.38 -4.81 3.28
C ARG A 154 -21.54 -5.39 4.06
N MET A 155 -21.28 -6.32 5.01
CA MET A 155 -22.34 -6.86 5.87
C MET A 155 -22.94 -5.77 6.76
N ARG A 156 -22.13 -4.82 7.24
CA ARG A 156 -22.58 -3.66 8.01
C ARG A 156 -23.46 -2.74 7.17
N TYR A 157 -23.06 -2.41 5.94
CA TYR A 157 -23.87 -1.62 5.01
C TYR A 157 -25.18 -2.32 4.66
N LEU A 158 -25.13 -3.62 4.36
CA LEU A 158 -26.32 -4.42 4.04
C LEU A 158 -27.34 -4.41 5.18
N LYS A 159 -26.87 -4.57 6.43
CA LYS A 159 -27.73 -4.51 7.63
C LYS A 159 -28.53 -3.19 7.71
N HIS A 160 -27.95 -2.11 7.19
CA HIS A 160 -28.58 -0.78 7.18
C HIS A 160 -29.22 -0.43 5.82
N LEU A 161 -29.38 -1.39 4.91
CA LEU A 161 -29.91 -1.21 3.55
C LEU A 161 -29.17 -0.11 2.77
N LYS A 162 -27.86 0.02 2.99
CA LYS A 162 -26.98 1.01 2.33
C LYS A 162 -26.03 0.32 1.37
N SER A 163 -25.65 1.02 0.31
CA SER A 163 -24.54 0.63 -0.56
C SER A 163 -23.19 1.07 0.03
N VAL A 164 -22.12 0.40 -0.37
CA VAL A 164 -20.74 0.86 -0.07
C VAL A 164 -20.53 2.20 -0.78
N PRO A 165 -20.09 3.26 -0.09
CA PRO A 165 -19.83 4.57 -0.69
C PRO A 165 -18.83 4.50 -1.84
N SER A 166 -19.00 5.36 -2.83
CA SER A 166 -18.00 5.58 -3.91
C SER A 166 -16.88 6.49 -3.44
N GLU A 167 -17.23 7.43 -2.57
CA GLU A 167 -16.31 8.41 -2.00
C GLU A 167 -15.43 7.76 -0.92
N PRO A 168 -14.22 8.31 -0.68
CA PRO A 168 -13.35 7.88 0.41
C PRO A 168 -14.05 8.05 1.77
N VAL A 169 -13.94 7.03 2.60
CA VAL A 169 -14.56 7.02 3.94
C VAL A 169 -13.48 7.26 4.99
N PRO A 170 -13.55 8.38 5.75
CA PRO A 170 -12.61 8.61 6.84
C PRO A 170 -12.68 7.51 7.91
N VAL A 171 -11.52 7.03 8.33
CA VAL A 171 -11.38 6.05 9.42
C VAL A 171 -10.75 6.75 10.61
N GLY A 172 -11.50 6.87 11.70
CA GLY A 172 -10.94 7.36 12.97
C GLY A 172 -9.93 6.36 13.53
N ILE A 173 -8.71 6.80 13.77
CA ILE A 173 -7.75 6.01 14.53
C ILE A 173 -8.13 6.16 16.00
N HIS A 174 -9.00 5.30 16.50
CA HIS A 174 -9.16 5.08 17.93
C HIS A 174 -8.13 4.04 18.42
N ALA A 175 -6.85 4.31 18.20
CA ALA A 175 -5.79 3.61 18.89
C ALA A 175 -5.37 4.53 20.05
N ASN A 176 -5.71 4.15 21.26
CA ASN A 176 -5.21 4.70 22.53
C ASN A 176 -5.74 6.07 22.99
N GLY A 177 -6.92 6.54 22.57
CA GLY A 177 -7.59 7.68 23.22
C GLY A 177 -6.91 9.04 23.07
N LYS A 178 -5.86 9.16 22.27
CA LYS A 178 -5.26 10.42 21.85
C LYS A 178 -5.66 10.64 20.40
N GLY A 179 -6.47 11.65 20.17
CA GLY A 179 -6.95 12.03 18.84
C GLY A 179 -5.77 12.31 17.92
N ASP A 180 -5.50 11.40 17.03
CA ASP A 180 -4.58 11.61 15.94
C ASP A 180 -5.35 12.28 14.81
N ASP A 181 -5.03 13.52 14.52
CA ASP A 181 -5.72 14.36 13.53
C ASP A 181 -5.44 13.97 12.08
N THR A 182 -4.79 12.85 11.82
CA THR A 182 -4.54 12.39 10.46
C THR A 182 -5.69 11.49 10.04
N PRO A 183 -6.66 11.98 9.26
CA PRO A 183 -7.75 11.15 8.78
C PRO A 183 -7.18 10.15 7.77
N PHE A 184 -7.08 8.88 8.17
CA PHE A 184 -6.95 7.81 7.21
C PHE A 184 -8.29 7.64 6.49
N VAL A 185 -8.23 7.23 5.23
CA VAL A 185 -9.41 6.93 4.45
C VAL A 185 -9.36 5.50 3.93
N ASN A 186 -10.52 4.87 3.91
CA ASN A 186 -10.71 3.66 3.11
C ASN A 186 -11.33 4.04 1.77
N HIS A 187 -10.96 3.31 0.74
CA HIS A 187 -11.44 3.54 -0.62
C HIS A 187 -12.37 2.42 -1.10
N ASN A 188 -13.27 2.78 -2.00
CA ASN A 188 -13.98 1.78 -2.78
C ASN A 188 -13.07 1.27 -3.92
N PRO A 189 -12.70 -0.02 -3.95
CA PRO A 189 -11.79 -0.54 -4.97
C PRO A 189 -12.28 -0.29 -6.41
N LYS A 190 -13.59 -0.31 -6.66
CA LYS A 190 -14.15 -0.01 -7.99
C LYS A 190 -13.92 1.44 -8.41
N THR A 191 -13.95 2.39 -7.47
CA THR A 191 -13.63 3.80 -7.75
C THR A 191 -12.16 3.94 -8.10
N ILE A 192 -11.28 3.31 -7.32
CA ILE A 192 -9.83 3.32 -7.58
C ILE A 192 -9.50 2.69 -8.94
N GLU A 193 -10.10 1.54 -9.29
CA GLU A 193 -9.90 0.92 -10.61
C GLU A 193 -10.26 1.86 -11.77
N LYS A 194 -11.33 2.66 -11.61
CA LYS A 194 -11.72 3.70 -12.59
C LYS A 194 -10.72 4.85 -12.65
N GLN A 195 -10.25 5.33 -11.50
CA GLN A 195 -9.25 6.40 -11.43
C GLN A 195 -7.93 5.96 -12.08
N LEU A 196 -7.46 4.73 -11.81
CA LEU A 196 -6.28 4.15 -12.46
C LEU A 196 -6.45 4.09 -13.98
N SER A 197 -7.58 3.57 -14.45
CA SER A 197 -7.87 3.48 -15.88
C SER A 197 -7.91 4.86 -16.56
N SER A 198 -8.39 5.90 -15.87
CA SER A 198 -8.46 7.27 -16.42
C SER A 198 -7.09 7.90 -16.70
N VAL A 199 -6.04 7.38 -16.05
CA VAL A 199 -4.65 7.83 -16.25
C VAL A 199 -3.80 6.84 -17.06
N GLY A 200 -4.42 5.84 -17.70
CA GLY A 200 -3.73 4.85 -18.54
C GLY A 200 -3.08 3.69 -17.75
N LEU A 201 -3.48 3.47 -16.50
CA LEU A 201 -3.05 2.33 -15.70
C LEU A 201 -4.17 1.29 -15.65
N ASN A 202 -3.97 0.15 -16.33
CA ASN A 202 -4.98 -0.90 -16.44
C ASN A 202 -4.71 -2.03 -15.44
N VAL A 203 -5.72 -2.40 -14.66
CA VAL A 203 -5.62 -3.53 -13.71
C VAL A 203 -5.52 -4.83 -14.50
N ILE A 204 -4.45 -5.59 -14.27
CA ILE A 204 -4.18 -6.89 -14.92
C ILE A 204 -4.23 -8.08 -13.96
N ASP A 205 -4.05 -7.87 -12.65
CA ASP A 205 -4.25 -8.87 -11.61
C ASP A 205 -4.72 -8.20 -10.31
N LYS A 206 -5.42 -8.95 -9.47
CA LYS A 206 -5.99 -8.46 -8.21
C LYS A 206 -5.93 -9.52 -7.14
N LEU A 207 -5.53 -9.13 -5.93
CA LEU A 207 -5.49 -10.01 -4.77
C LEU A 207 -6.24 -9.39 -3.58
N SER A 208 -6.96 -10.24 -2.85
CA SER A 208 -7.54 -9.91 -1.55
C SER A 208 -6.58 -10.34 -0.45
N VAL A 209 -6.09 -9.43 0.35
CA VAL A 209 -4.99 -9.66 1.29
C VAL A 209 -5.44 -9.41 2.73
N SER A 210 -4.81 -10.10 3.68
CA SER A 210 -5.15 -10.05 5.11
C SER A 210 -6.60 -10.49 5.39
N ASN A 211 -7.06 -11.54 4.71
CA ASN A 211 -8.45 -12.01 4.72
C ASN A 211 -8.92 -12.49 6.11
N LEU A 212 -8.00 -12.97 6.94
CA LEU A 212 -8.28 -13.45 8.31
C LEU A 212 -7.87 -12.45 9.40
N ARG A 213 -7.83 -11.14 9.08
CA ARG A 213 -7.41 -10.06 10.02
C ARG A 213 -8.41 -9.83 11.17
N HIS A 214 -9.06 -10.84 11.67
CA HIS A 214 -9.94 -10.73 12.84
C HIS A 214 -9.23 -11.18 14.10
N LYS A 215 -9.35 -10.42 15.19
CA LYS A 215 -8.64 -10.68 16.46
C LYS A 215 -8.83 -12.12 16.93
N VAL A 216 -10.07 -12.60 16.98
CA VAL A 216 -10.39 -13.97 17.42
C VAL A 216 -9.69 -15.03 16.55
N LEU A 217 -9.61 -14.84 15.23
CA LEU A 217 -8.91 -15.78 14.35
C LEU A 217 -7.41 -15.80 14.62
N LYS A 218 -6.82 -14.62 14.83
CA LYS A 218 -5.38 -14.47 15.14
C LYS A 218 -5.00 -15.09 16.50
N GLU A 219 -5.92 -15.11 17.45
CA GLU A 219 -5.70 -15.69 18.78
C GLU A 219 -5.86 -17.22 18.82
N HIS A 220 -6.65 -17.80 17.89
CA HIS A 220 -7.00 -19.23 17.94
C HIS A 220 -6.42 -20.06 16.80
N LEU A 221 -5.99 -19.43 15.71
CA LEU A 221 -5.41 -20.15 14.57
C LEU A 221 -3.89 -20.03 14.54
N PRO A 222 -3.16 -21.11 14.27
CA PRO A 222 -1.73 -21.04 14.09
C PRO A 222 -1.39 -20.23 12.83
N MET A 223 -0.31 -19.45 12.87
CA MET A 223 0.16 -18.60 11.78
C MET A 223 0.29 -19.38 10.47
N SER A 224 0.84 -20.60 10.51
CA SER A 224 1.02 -21.45 9.33
C SER A 224 -0.30 -21.77 8.62
N ALA A 225 -1.38 -22.01 9.38
CA ALA A 225 -2.71 -22.28 8.82
C ALA A 225 -3.30 -21.02 8.18
N MET A 226 -3.16 -19.86 8.83
CA MET A 226 -3.62 -18.58 8.30
C MET A 226 -2.88 -18.21 7.00
N ILE A 227 -1.55 -18.42 6.95
CA ILE A 227 -0.76 -18.15 5.74
C ILE A 227 -1.04 -19.18 4.66
N GLY A 228 -1.28 -20.45 5.02
CA GLY A 228 -1.78 -21.47 4.08
C GLY A 228 -3.10 -21.05 3.42
N PHE A 229 -4.03 -20.52 4.20
CA PHE A 229 -5.28 -19.94 3.69
C PHE A 229 -5.01 -18.75 2.76
N GLU A 230 -4.16 -17.79 3.13
CA GLU A 230 -3.81 -16.64 2.27
C GLU A 230 -3.25 -17.11 0.92
N ARG A 231 -2.36 -18.10 0.92
CA ARG A 231 -1.82 -18.67 -0.32
C ARG A 231 -2.90 -19.19 -1.27
N ALA A 232 -3.93 -19.84 -0.73
CA ALA A 232 -5.02 -20.38 -1.53
C ALA A 232 -6.09 -19.33 -1.90
N ALA A 233 -6.41 -18.42 -0.97
CA ALA A 233 -7.64 -17.62 -1.02
C ALA A 233 -7.47 -16.22 -1.64
N GLN A 234 -6.27 -15.65 -1.71
CA GLN A 234 -6.08 -14.27 -2.16
C GLN A 234 -6.67 -13.98 -3.54
N ARG A 235 -6.45 -14.84 -4.56
CA ARG A 235 -7.07 -14.67 -5.90
C ARG A 235 -8.55 -14.98 -5.93
N PRO A 236 -9.03 -16.12 -5.41
CA PRO A 236 -10.47 -16.43 -5.40
C PRO A 236 -11.32 -15.38 -4.67
N LEU A 237 -10.80 -14.76 -3.63
CA LEU A 237 -11.52 -13.74 -2.85
C LEU A 237 -11.39 -12.32 -3.42
N ALA A 238 -10.49 -12.10 -4.37
CA ALA A 238 -10.25 -10.77 -4.96
C ALA A 238 -11.48 -10.16 -5.66
N PRO A 239 -12.26 -10.89 -6.49
CA PRO A 239 -13.46 -10.33 -7.11
C PRO A 239 -14.50 -9.89 -6.08
N LEU A 240 -14.48 -10.48 -4.89
CA LEU A 240 -15.37 -10.15 -3.79
C LEU A 240 -14.86 -8.98 -2.94
N ASN A 241 -13.65 -8.47 -3.15
CA ASN A 241 -12.99 -7.52 -2.26
C ASN A 241 -13.09 -7.95 -0.79
N PHE A 242 -12.84 -9.23 -0.50
CA PHE A 242 -13.16 -9.84 0.78
C PHE A 242 -12.35 -9.27 1.93
N GLY A 243 -11.04 -9.17 1.76
CA GLY A 243 -10.11 -8.66 2.76
C GLY A 243 -10.10 -7.14 2.86
N PRO A 244 -9.55 -6.61 3.96
CA PRO A 244 -9.42 -5.18 4.19
C PRO A 244 -8.34 -4.52 3.33
N SER A 245 -7.45 -5.28 2.73
CA SER A 245 -6.39 -4.80 1.86
C SER A 245 -6.53 -5.46 0.48
N ILE A 246 -6.57 -4.64 -0.56
CA ILE A 246 -6.66 -5.09 -1.95
C ILE A 246 -5.38 -4.68 -2.68
N PHE A 247 -4.68 -5.65 -3.23
CA PHE A 247 -3.51 -5.44 -4.07
C PHE A 247 -3.92 -5.46 -5.53
N LEU A 248 -3.60 -4.41 -6.25
CA LEU A 248 -3.82 -4.29 -7.69
C LEU A 248 -2.46 -4.32 -8.39
N LEU A 249 -2.27 -5.25 -9.30
CA LEU A 249 -1.22 -5.18 -10.30
C LEU A 249 -1.78 -4.43 -11.50
N VAL A 250 -1.19 -3.30 -11.81
CA VAL A 250 -1.57 -2.46 -12.95
C VAL A 250 -0.45 -2.40 -13.96
N LYS A 251 -0.83 -2.20 -15.23
CA LYS A 251 0.11 -2.05 -16.34
C LYS A 251 -0.17 -0.73 -17.06
N LYS A 252 0.90 0.03 -17.35
CA LYS A 252 0.82 1.23 -18.19
C LYS A 252 0.52 0.84 -19.64
N SER A 253 -0.45 1.51 -20.24
CA SER A 253 -0.81 1.38 -21.66
C SER A 253 0.34 1.78 -22.59
#